data_4fc6f50e91cc9af082ba5e105fcb6d26
#
_entry.id   4fc6f50e91cc9af082ba5e105fcb6d26
#
_cell.length_a   1.000
_cell.length_b   1.000
_cell.length_c   1.000
_cell.angle_alpha   90.00
_cell.angle_beta   90.00
_cell.angle_gamma   90.00
#
_symmetry.space_group_name_H-M   'P 1'
#
loop_
_entity.id
_entity.type
_entity.pdbx_description
1 polymer ?
#
loop_
_entity_poly.entity_id
_entity_poly.type
_entity_poly.pdbx_seq_one_letter_code
_entity_poly.pdbx_strand_id
1 'polypeptide(L)'
;GLQIKAEDRPAFHVSPYVGWMNDPNGFSCYQGEYHLFYQYNPYDTHWNSMHWGHVVSKDLLHWEYLPAALAPDEDYDKIGCFSGSAIELDDGRQLLIYTAVDQETLEDGTARDIQTQAVAVGDGKNYKKYEKNPVLTAKDLPEGASKVDFRDPKIWKEKDGYFYCVIGSRPADGSGQILLYKSADG
;
A
#
# COMPACT_ATOMS: atom_id res chain seq x y z
N GLY A 1 17.81 10.01 -14.43
CA GLY A 1 18.08 9.32 -13.17
C GLY A 1 19.28 8.39 -13.30
N LEU A 2 19.99 8.18 -12.22
CA LEU A 2 21.08 7.22 -12.17
C LEU A 2 20.51 5.81 -12.30
N GLN A 3 20.79 5.13 -13.40
CA GLN A 3 20.46 3.71 -13.54
C GLN A 3 21.50 2.90 -12.76
N ILE A 4 21.03 1.94 -11.96
CA ILE A 4 21.89 0.94 -11.34
C ILE A 4 22.44 0.06 -12.47
N LYS A 5 23.76 -0.10 -12.55
CA LYS A 5 24.36 -0.96 -13.56
C LYS A 5 23.95 -2.42 -13.33
N ALA A 6 23.85 -3.20 -14.41
CA ALA A 6 23.45 -4.60 -14.32
C ALA A 6 24.38 -5.42 -13.40
N GLU A 7 25.69 -5.11 -13.41
CA GLU A 7 26.72 -5.75 -12.57
C GLU A 7 26.58 -5.44 -11.06
N ASP A 8 25.92 -4.32 -10.72
CA ASP A 8 25.68 -3.89 -9.33
C ASP A 8 24.35 -4.41 -8.77
N ARG A 9 23.54 -5.08 -9.58
CA ARG A 9 22.25 -5.60 -9.18
C ARG A 9 22.37 -6.99 -8.56
N PRO A 10 21.60 -7.29 -7.50
CA PRO A 10 21.50 -8.65 -6.98
C PRO A 10 21.04 -9.63 -8.06
N ALA A 11 21.55 -10.88 -8.01
CA ALA A 11 21.21 -11.90 -9.00
C ALA A 11 19.75 -12.35 -8.94
N PHE A 12 19.13 -12.35 -7.75
CA PHE A 12 17.75 -12.84 -7.50
C PHE A 12 16.93 -12.00 -6.52
N HIS A 13 17.53 -11.07 -5.79
CA HIS A 13 16.75 -10.14 -4.95
C HIS A 13 16.13 -9.04 -5.81
N VAL A 14 14.88 -8.71 -5.51
CA VAL A 14 14.20 -7.59 -6.15
C VAL A 14 14.90 -6.29 -5.80
N SER A 15 15.22 -5.50 -6.83
CA SER A 15 15.77 -4.16 -6.67
C SER A 15 15.28 -3.28 -7.82
N PRO A 16 14.95 -2.00 -7.61
CA PRO A 16 14.41 -1.14 -8.66
C PRO A 16 15.48 -0.88 -9.75
N TYR A 17 15.04 -0.62 -10.99
CA TYR A 17 15.95 -0.19 -12.06
C TYR A 17 16.42 1.24 -11.86
N VAL A 18 15.62 2.07 -11.23
CA VAL A 18 15.88 3.49 -10.92
C VAL A 18 15.21 3.85 -9.61
N GLY A 19 15.67 4.92 -8.96
CA GLY A 19 14.97 5.54 -7.85
C GLY A 19 15.20 4.88 -6.49
N TRP A 20 14.22 5.00 -5.63
CA TRP A 20 14.22 4.55 -4.23
C TRP A 20 13.27 3.37 -4.03
N MET A 21 13.61 2.46 -3.16
CA MET A 21 12.79 1.34 -2.72
C MET A 21 12.89 1.15 -1.21
N ASN A 22 11.76 0.85 -0.54
CA ASN A 22 11.73 0.41 0.85
C ASN A 22 10.76 -0.78 1.05
N ASP A 23 9.68 -0.65 1.79
CA ASP A 23 8.84 -1.74 2.28
C ASP A 23 8.29 -2.64 1.16
N PRO A 24 8.36 -3.98 1.31
CA PRO A 24 7.57 -4.89 0.49
C PRO A 24 6.09 -4.78 0.86
N ASN A 25 5.22 -4.79 -0.15
CA ASN A 25 3.78 -4.65 -0.02
C ASN A 25 3.04 -5.74 -0.79
N GLY A 26 1.83 -6.05 -0.39
CA GLY A 26 0.88 -6.83 -1.17
C GLY A 26 1.40 -8.19 -1.64
N PHE A 27 2.40 -8.78 -0.94
CA PHE A 27 2.91 -10.10 -1.33
C PHE A 27 1.79 -11.12 -1.31
N SER A 28 1.51 -11.74 -2.47
CA SER A 28 0.39 -12.63 -2.68
C SER A 28 0.66 -13.61 -3.82
N CYS A 29 -0.01 -14.77 -3.79
CA CYS A 29 -0.13 -15.63 -4.95
C CYS A 29 -1.47 -15.30 -5.63
N TYR A 30 -1.44 -14.93 -6.90
CA TYR A 30 -2.62 -14.56 -7.66
C TYR A 30 -2.52 -15.17 -9.06
N GLN A 31 -3.55 -15.93 -9.46
CA GLN A 31 -3.62 -16.64 -10.74
C GLN A 31 -2.37 -17.47 -11.07
N GLY A 32 -1.76 -18.07 -10.04
CA GLY A 32 -0.60 -18.96 -10.19
C GLY A 32 0.75 -18.26 -10.32
N GLU A 33 0.81 -16.97 -10.12
CA GLU A 33 2.03 -16.17 -10.05
C GLU A 33 2.16 -15.51 -8.68
N TYR A 34 3.40 -15.31 -8.22
CA TYR A 34 3.70 -14.52 -7.03
C TYR A 34 3.80 -13.06 -7.42
N HIS A 35 3.01 -12.22 -6.77
CA HIS A 35 3.02 -10.77 -6.92
C HIS A 35 3.71 -10.17 -5.70
N LEU A 36 4.67 -9.28 -5.94
CA LEU A 36 5.31 -8.46 -4.93
C LEU A 36 5.24 -7.01 -5.35
N PHE A 37 4.64 -6.21 -4.50
CA PHE A 37 4.68 -4.76 -4.64
C PHE A 37 5.69 -4.19 -3.64
N TYR A 38 6.09 -2.96 -3.84
CA TYR A 38 7.05 -2.30 -2.94
C TYR A 38 6.89 -0.79 -2.98
N GLN A 39 7.21 -0.14 -1.86
CA GLN A 39 7.29 1.31 -1.81
C GLN A 39 8.33 1.79 -2.79
N TYR A 40 7.98 2.74 -3.64
CA TYR A 40 8.78 3.11 -4.79
C TYR A 40 8.70 4.61 -5.09
N ASN A 41 9.87 5.28 -5.13
CA ASN A 41 9.97 6.60 -5.74
C ASN A 41 10.76 6.48 -7.06
N PRO A 42 10.11 6.59 -8.23
CA PRO A 42 10.77 6.47 -9.53
C PRO A 42 11.61 7.69 -9.92
N TYR A 43 11.47 8.81 -9.22
CA TYR A 43 12.02 10.10 -9.66
C TYR A 43 13.35 10.45 -9.02
N ASP A 44 13.65 9.92 -7.82
CA ASP A 44 14.85 10.24 -7.06
C ASP A 44 15.33 9.02 -6.24
N THR A 45 16.56 9.08 -5.77
CA THR A 45 17.18 8.10 -4.87
C THR A 45 16.92 8.39 -3.38
N HIS A 46 15.96 9.24 -3.08
CA HIS A 46 15.51 9.58 -1.74
C HIS A 46 14.05 9.20 -1.56
N TRP A 47 13.67 8.96 -0.31
CA TRP A 47 12.27 8.73 0.06
C TRP A 47 11.43 9.96 -0.28
N ASN A 48 10.45 9.82 -1.15
CA ASN A 48 9.47 10.83 -1.53
C ASN A 48 8.43 10.23 -2.47
N SER A 49 7.26 10.87 -2.62
CA SER A 49 6.25 10.57 -3.66
C SER A 49 6.01 9.06 -3.86
N MET A 50 5.62 8.37 -2.75
CA MET A 50 5.55 6.91 -2.73
C MET A 50 4.49 6.36 -3.69
N HIS A 51 4.97 5.57 -4.63
CA HIS A 51 4.21 4.69 -5.52
C HIS A 51 4.27 3.26 -5.00
N TRP A 52 3.50 2.37 -5.59
CA TRP A 52 3.73 0.93 -5.50
C TRP A 52 4.38 0.44 -6.78
N GLY A 53 5.69 0.12 -6.72
CA GLY A 53 6.36 -0.66 -7.75
C GLY A 53 5.81 -2.09 -7.74
N HIS A 54 5.94 -2.82 -8.86
CA HIS A 54 5.32 -4.12 -9.03
C HIS A 54 6.23 -5.09 -9.78
N VAL A 55 6.40 -6.28 -9.23
CA VAL A 55 7.07 -7.40 -9.88
C VAL A 55 6.27 -8.69 -9.71
N VAL A 56 6.42 -9.59 -10.67
CA VAL A 56 5.79 -10.92 -10.64
C VAL A 56 6.83 -12.02 -10.86
N SER A 57 6.56 -13.20 -10.30
CA SER A 57 7.43 -14.37 -10.43
C SER A 57 6.65 -15.68 -10.36
N LYS A 58 7.15 -16.71 -11.04
CA LYS A 58 6.62 -18.09 -10.93
C LYS A 58 7.39 -18.96 -9.93
N ASP A 59 8.59 -18.53 -9.54
CA ASP A 59 9.53 -19.34 -8.78
C ASP A 59 10.20 -18.60 -7.61
N LEU A 60 9.86 -17.29 -7.38
CA LEU A 60 10.45 -16.40 -6.37
C LEU A 60 11.93 -16.06 -6.58
N LEU A 61 12.53 -16.50 -7.68
CA LEU A 61 13.93 -16.26 -8.04
C LEU A 61 14.06 -15.36 -9.26
N HIS A 62 13.18 -15.57 -10.25
CA HIS A 62 13.16 -14.79 -11.50
C HIS A 62 11.96 -13.86 -11.49
N TRP A 63 12.21 -12.56 -11.53
CA TRP A 63 11.21 -11.52 -11.41
C TRP A 63 11.04 -10.73 -12.70
N GLU A 64 9.81 -10.62 -13.15
CA GLU A 64 9.40 -9.72 -14.23
C GLU A 64 8.90 -8.40 -13.62
N TYR A 65 9.41 -7.29 -14.13
CA TYR A 65 9.03 -5.94 -13.69
C TYR A 65 7.85 -5.44 -14.51
N LEU A 66 6.79 -5.07 -13.83
CA LEU A 66 5.59 -4.49 -14.39
C LEU A 66 5.56 -2.96 -14.14
N PRO A 67 4.69 -2.21 -14.83
CA PRO A 67 4.44 -0.83 -14.47
C PRO A 67 4.04 -0.69 -12.99
N ALA A 68 4.28 0.48 -12.40
CA ALA A 68 3.84 0.77 -11.04
C ALA A 68 2.31 0.57 -10.93
N ALA A 69 1.89 -0.16 -9.89
CA ALA A 69 0.48 -0.49 -9.68
C ALA A 69 -0.33 0.69 -9.14
N LEU A 70 0.31 1.52 -8.29
CA LEU A 70 -0.30 2.72 -7.68
C LEU A 70 0.65 3.90 -7.82
N ALA A 71 0.06 5.08 -8.07
CA ALA A 71 0.71 6.38 -8.05
C ALA A 71 -0.06 7.33 -7.12
N PRO A 72 0.58 8.33 -6.49
CA PRO A 72 -0.10 9.33 -5.66
C PRO A 72 -0.73 10.41 -6.56
N ASP A 73 -1.83 10.09 -7.23
CA ASP A 73 -2.50 10.89 -8.26
C ASP A 73 -3.91 11.36 -7.88
N GLU A 74 -4.33 11.06 -6.63
CA GLU A 74 -5.62 11.48 -6.10
C GLU A 74 -5.46 12.45 -4.91
N ASP A 75 -6.49 13.24 -4.63
CA ASP A 75 -6.46 14.26 -3.57
C ASP A 75 -6.18 13.68 -2.17
N TYR A 76 -6.60 12.44 -1.91
CA TYR A 76 -6.44 11.77 -0.63
C TYR A 76 -5.09 11.06 -0.47
N ASP A 77 -4.26 10.97 -1.51
CA ASP A 77 -2.96 10.30 -1.45
C ASP A 77 -1.80 11.10 -2.07
N LYS A 78 -1.91 12.43 -2.12
CA LYS A 78 -0.91 13.34 -2.73
C LYS A 78 0.50 13.18 -2.20
N ILE A 79 0.65 12.81 -0.93
CA ILE A 79 1.95 12.58 -0.29
C ILE A 79 2.48 11.19 -0.62
N GLY A 80 1.60 10.21 -0.76
CA GLY A 80 2.00 8.87 -1.16
C GLY A 80 0.96 7.79 -0.96
N CYS A 81 1.11 6.73 -1.75
CA CYS A 81 0.50 5.44 -1.53
C CYS A 81 1.42 4.64 -0.61
N PHE A 82 1.18 4.67 0.71
CA PHE A 82 2.02 3.99 1.69
C PHE A 82 1.69 2.49 1.76
N SER A 83 2.34 1.80 2.69
CA SER A 83 2.31 0.34 2.76
C SER A 83 0.93 -0.26 2.98
N GLY A 84 0.77 -1.51 2.58
CA GLY A 84 -0.46 -2.25 2.67
C GLY A 84 -0.34 -3.69 2.15
N SER A 85 -1.47 -4.29 1.80
CA SER A 85 -1.55 -5.70 1.43
C SER A 85 -2.45 -5.95 0.22
N ALA A 86 -2.45 -7.20 -0.27
CA ALA A 86 -3.25 -7.63 -1.40
C ALA A 86 -3.99 -8.93 -1.07
N ILE A 87 -5.13 -9.14 -1.75
CA ILE A 87 -5.93 -10.36 -1.68
C ILE A 87 -6.65 -10.59 -3.02
N GLU A 88 -6.88 -11.85 -3.37
CA GLU A 88 -7.79 -12.22 -4.45
C GLU A 88 -9.24 -12.18 -3.96
N LEU A 89 -10.11 -11.54 -4.73
CA LEU A 89 -11.56 -11.47 -4.50
C LEU A 89 -12.26 -12.70 -5.10
N ASP A 90 -13.49 -12.97 -4.66
CA ASP A 90 -14.29 -14.11 -5.15
C ASP A 90 -14.61 -14.04 -6.65
N ASP A 91 -14.60 -12.85 -7.23
CA ASP A 91 -14.81 -12.64 -8.67
C ASP A 91 -13.51 -12.78 -9.49
N GLY A 92 -12.41 -13.19 -8.85
CA GLY A 92 -11.12 -13.43 -9.49
C GLY A 92 -10.30 -12.17 -9.75
N ARG A 93 -10.73 -11.00 -9.29
CA ARG A 93 -9.92 -9.77 -9.33
C ARG A 93 -8.97 -9.73 -8.11
N GLN A 94 -7.90 -8.97 -8.23
CA GLN A 94 -7.00 -8.70 -7.11
C GLN A 94 -7.32 -7.32 -6.50
N LEU A 95 -7.51 -7.30 -5.19
CA LEU A 95 -7.69 -6.07 -4.41
C LEU A 95 -6.37 -5.72 -3.73
N LEU A 96 -5.97 -4.48 -3.85
CA LEU A 96 -4.89 -3.85 -3.10
C LEU A 96 -5.54 -2.92 -2.08
N ILE A 97 -5.18 -3.05 -0.80
CA ILE A 97 -5.51 -2.07 0.23
C ILE A 97 -4.22 -1.41 0.69
N TYR A 98 -4.22 -0.08 0.80
CA TYR A 98 -3.04 0.71 1.12
C TYR A 98 -3.37 1.89 2.01
N THR A 99 -2.37 2.41 2.69
CA THR A 99 -2.51 3.67 3.42
C THR A 99 -2.30 4.83 2.46
N ALA A 100 -3.34 5.59 2.26
CA ALA A 100 -3.31 6.83 1.49
C ALA A 100 -2.95 7.99 2.41
N VAL A 101 -1.96 8.79 2.02
CA VAL A 101 -1.45 9.90 2.84
C VAL A 101 -1.63 11.21 2.12
N ASP A 102 -2.31 12.13 2.79
CA ASP A 102 -2.41 13.55 2.46
C ASP A 102 -1.93 14.39 3.66
N GLN A 103 -1.94 15.71 3.53
CA GLN A 103 -1.55 16.64 4.58
C GLN A 103 -2.63 17.68 4.84
N GLU A 104 -2.81 18.02 6.11
CA GLU A 104 -3.54 19.21 6.55
C GLU A 104 -2.58 20.27 7.07
N THR A 105 -2.91 21.53 6.84
CA THR A 105 -2.18 22.66 7.43
C THR A 105 -2.84 23.04 8.75
N LEU A 106 -2.07 23.04 9.82
CA LEU A 106 -2.52 23.44 11.16
C LEU A 106 -2.58 24.96 11.30
N GLU A 107 -3.22 25.45 12.35
CA GLU A 107 -3.37 26.89 12.63
C GLU A 107 -2.04 27.65 12.76
N ASP A 108 -0.99 26.96 13.20
CA ASP A 108 0.37 27.51 13.31
C ASP A 108 1.16 27.49 11.98
N GLY A 109 0.53 27.04 10.89
CA GLY A 109 1.12 26.94 9.57
C GLY A 109 1.98 25.68 9.34
N THR A 110 2.09 24.77 10.31
CA THR A 110 2.78 23.50 10.14
C THR A 110 1.91 22.50 9.38
N ALA A 111 2.55 21.58 8.64
CA ALA A 111 1.86 20.49 7.97
C ALA A 111 1.82 19.25 8.87
N ARG A 112 0.69 18.54 8.83
CA ARG A 112 0.50 17.27 9.52
C ARG A 112 -0.08 16.24 8.54
N ASP A 113 0.54 15.07 8.51
CA ASP A 113 0.02 13.96 7.70
C ASP A 113 -1.33 13.48 8.23
N ILE A 114 -2.22 13.14 7.28
CA ILE A 114 -3.48 12.46 7.54
C ILE A 114 -3.40 11.11 6.83
N GLN A 115 -3.60 10.04 7.59
CA GLN A 115 -3.58 8.68 7.09
C GLN A 115 -5.00 8.12 7.02
N THR A 116 -5.36 7.62 5.86
CA THR A 116 -6.63 6.95 5.57
C THR A 116 -6.34 5.65 4.83
N GLN A 117 -7.34 4.75 4.73
CA GLN A 117 -7.14 3.54 3.95
C GLN A 117 -7.90 3.65 2.63
N ALA A 118 -7.26 3.26 1.55
CA ALA A 118 -7.81 3.26 0.22
C ALA A 118 -7.59 1.91 -0.46
N VAL A 119 -8.42 1.61 -1.45
CA VAL A 119 -8.36 0.35 -2.20
C VAL A 119 -8.25 0.59 -3.69
N ALA A 120 -7.59 -0.34 -4.37
CA ALA A 120 -7.57 -0.43 -5.82
C ALA A 120 -7.84 -1.87 -6.22
N VAL A 121 -8.52 -2.07 -7.35
CA VAL A 121 -8.89 -3.39 -7.84
C VAL A 121 -8.38 -3.55 -9.26
N GLY A 122 -7.84 -4.73 -9.57
CA GLY A 122 -7.24 -4.99 -10.87
C GLY A 122 -7.19 -6.46 -11.27
N ASP A 123 -6.51 -6.68 -12.39
CA ASP A 123 -6.36 -7.98 -13.06
C ASP A 123 -4.96 -8.61 -12.86
N GLY A 124 -4.19 -8.10 -11.90
CA GLY A 124 -2.79 -8.49 -11.66
C GLY A 124 -1.77 -7.66 -12.46
N LYS A 125 -2.20 -6.80 -13.38
CA LYS A 125 -1.32 -5.91 -14.17
C LYS A 125 -1.77 -4.46 -14.11
N ASN A 126 -3.07 -4.23 -14.25
CA ASN A 126 -3.69 -2.92 -14.27
C ASN A 126 -4.62 -2.78 -13.08
N TYR A 127 -4.48 -1.71 -12.33
CA TYR A 127 -5.29 -1.43 -11.15
C TYR A 127 -6.02 -0.10 -11.31
N LYS A 128 -7.25 -0.07 -10.82
CA LYS A 128 -8.07 1.14 -10.76
C LYS A 128 -8.43 1.41 -9.30
N LYS A 129 -8.13 2.59 -8.83
CA LYS A 129 -8.56 3.08 -7.52
C LYS A 129 -10.07 3.12 -7.44
N TYR A 130 -10.61 2.73 -6.29
CA TYR A 130 -12.05 2.73 -6.05
C TYR A 130 -12.59 4.16 -6.01
N GLU A 131 -13.71 4.40 -6.67
CA GLU A 131 -14.29 5.74 -6.82
C GLU A 131 -14.76 6.38 -5.51
N LYS A 132 -15.00 5.55 -4.48
CA LYS A 132 -15.44 6.00 -3.15
C LYS A 132 -14.31 6.00 -2.12
N ASN A 133 -13.05 5.95 -2.55
CA ASN A 133 -11.92 6.12 -1.65
C ASN A 133 -11.92 7.50 -0.98
N PRO A 134 -11.36 7.62 0.23
CA PRO A 134 -10.84 6.54 1.09
C PRO A 134 -11.98 5.73 1.75
N VAL A 135 -11.75 4.42 1.94
CA VAL A 135 -12.73 3.49 2.52
C VAL A 135 -12.75 3.49 4.05
N LEU A 136 -11.63 3.84 4.69
CA LEU A 136 -11.53 4.06 6.13
C LEU A 136 -10.86 5.39 6.40
N THR A 137 -11.45 6.19 7.28
CA THR A 137 -11.05 7.56 7.59
C THR A 137 -10.98 7.80 9.10
N ALA A 138 -10.71 9.02 9.50
CA ALA A 138 -10.75 9.41 10.90
C ALA A 138 -12.11 9.18 11.58
N LYS A 139 -13.20 9.03 10.82
CA LYS A 139 -14.55 8.74 11.35
C LYS A 139 -14.70 7.29 11.83
N ASP A 140 -13.84 6.41 11.32
CA ASP A 140 -13.85 4.98 11.59
C ASP A 140 -12.85 4.62 12.72
N LEU A 141 -12.14 5.62 13.25
CA LEU A 141 -11.22 5.46 14.36
C LEU A 141 -11.96 5.45 15.70
N PRO A 142 -11.54 4.62 16.68
CA PRO A 142 -12.02 4.71 18.03
C PRO A 142 -11.62 6.04 18.68
N GLU A 143 -12.35 6.45 19.71
CA GLU A 143 -12.05 7.66 20.47
C GLU A 143 -10.61 7.65 21.01
N GLY A 144 -9.89 8.77 20.82
CA GLY A 144 -8.50 8.93 21.25
C GLY A 144 -7.45 8.30 20.33
N ALA A 145 -7.81 7.64 19.24
CA ALA A 145 -6.83 7.13 18.26
C ALA A 145 -6.24 8.24 17.40
N SER A 146 -4.99 8.07 17.00
CA SER A 146 -4.25 9.01 16.16
C SER A 146 -4.71 8.98 14.71
N LYS A 147 -4.91 10.15 14.10
CA LYS A 147 -5.14 10.29 12.65
C LYS A 147 -3.85 10.20 11.84
N VAL A 148 -2.70 10.37 12.49
CA VAL A 148 -1.35 10.39 11.88
C VAL A 148 -0.70 9.01 11.91
N ASP A 149 -1.12 8.16 12.86
CA ASP A 149 -0.63 6.79 13.02
C ASP A 149 -1.80 5.81 12.82
N PHE A 150 -2.21 5.65 11.57
CA PHE A 150 -3.31 4.77 11.13
C PHE A 150 -2.93 4.16 9.80
N ARG A 151 -2.08 3.10 9.81
CA ARG A 151 -1.43 2.61 8.60
C ARG A 151 -1.14 1.11 8.58
N ASP A 152 -0.64 0.67 7.42
CA ASP A 152 -0.17 -0.69 7.14
C ASP A 152 -1.29 -1.74 7.23
N PRO A 153 -2.38 -1.58 6.45
CA PRO A 153 -3.51 -2.49 6.48
C PRO A 153 -3.13 -3.88 5.97
N LYS A 154 -3.47 -4.92 6.76
CA LYS A 154 -3.41 -6.31 6.33
C LYS A 154 -4.80 -6.88 6.26
N ILE A 155 -5.25 -7.18 5.03
CA ILE A 155 -6.55 -7.79 4.74
C ILE A 155 -6.41 -9.30 4.53
N TRP A 156 -7.42 -10.05 4.96
CA TRP A 156 -7.62 -11.46 4.63
C TRP A 156 -9.11 -11.81 4.64
N LYS A 157 -9.44 -12.94 4.04
CA LYS A 157 -10.80 -13.49 4.07
C LYS A 157 -10.84 -14.72 4.96
N GLU A 158 -11.82 -14.78 5.85
CA GLU A 158 -12.05 -15.91 6.75
C GLU A 158 -13.07 -16.91 6.19
N LYS A 159 -13.09 -18.09 6.82
CA LYS A 159 -14.00 -19.17 6.47
C LYS A 159 -15.49 -18.82 6.68
N ASP A 160 -15.77 -17.81 7.48
CA ASP A 160 -17.14 -17.28 7.69
C ASP A 160 -17.64 -16.40 6.53
N GLY A 161 -16.79 -16.22 5.50
CA GLY A 161 -17.09 -15.46 4.29
C GLY A 161 -16.83 -13.97 4.39
N TYR A 162 -16.45 -13.46 5.58
CA TYR A 162 -16.12 -12.05 5.77
C TYR A 162 -14.65 -11.74 5.50
N PHE A 163 -14.42 -10.50 5.10
CA PHE A 163 -13.09 -9.91 5.07
C PHE A 163 -12.77 -9.29 6.41
N TYR A 164 -11.54 -9.47 6.86
CA TYR A 164 -11.00 -8.86 8.06
C TYR A 164 -9.77 -8.05 7.70
N CYS A 165 -9.58 -6.93 8.37
CA CYS A 165 -8.42 -6.08 8.17
C CYS A 165 -7.86 -5.63 9.51
N VAL A 166 -6.58 -5.84 9.75
CA VAL A 166 -5.87 -5.24 10.88
C VAL A 166 -5.05 -4.05 10.40
N ILE A 167 -5.02 -3.00 11.22
CA ILE A 167 -4.33 -1.75 10.92
C ILE A 167 -3.56 -1.31 12.15
N GLY A 168 -2.30 -0.90 11.97
CA GLY A 168 -1.50 -0.30 13.01
C GLY A 168 -2.04 1.07 13.41
N SER A 169 -2.08 1.32 14.72
CA SER A 169 -2.55 2.59 15.27
C SER A 169 -1.83 2.94 16.57
N ARG A 170 -2.05 4.15 17.04
CA ARG A 170 -1.52 4.64 18.31
C ARG A 170 -2.58 5.50 19.01
N PRO A 171 -2.93 5.22 20.27
CA PRO A 171 -3.76 6.10 21.06
C PRO A 171 -3.00 7.34 21.55
N ALA A 172 -3.72 8.29 22.17
CA ALA A 172 -3.16 9.57 22.61
C ALA A 172 -2.06 9.45 23.67
N ASP A 173 -2.02 8.34 24.42
CA ASP A 173 -0.97 8.07 25.42
C ASP A 173 0.37 7.61 24.80
N GLY A 174 0.39 7.42 23.46
CA GLY A 174 1.58 7.03 22.71
C GLY A 174 1.87 5.53 22.72
N SER A 175 1.03 4.68 23.32
CA SER A 175 1.16 3.23 23.29
C SER A 175 0.82 2.67 21.90
N GLY A 176 1.26 1.44 21.60
CA GLY A 176 0.88 0.74 20.37
C GLY A 176 -0.55 0.21 20.45
N GLN A 177 -1.28 0.26 19.33
CA GLN A 177 -2.63 -0.27 19.18
C GLN A 177 -2.78 -0.98 17.85
N ILE A 178 -3.58 -2.05 17.83
CA ILE A 178 -4.04 -2.72 16.61
C ILE A 178 -5.55 -2.54 16.51
N LEU A 179 -6.01 -2.03 15.37
CA LEU A 179 -7.43 -1.93 15.06
C LEU A 179 -7.83 -3.10 14.15
N LEU A 180 -8.97 -3.73 14.47
CA LEU A 180 -9.54 -4.82 13.68
C LEU A 180 -10.86 -4.35 13.05
N TYR A 181 -10.94 -4.42 11.74
CA TYR A 181 -12.14 -4.16 10.96
C TYR A 181 -12.68 -5.43 10.33
N LYS A 182 -13.99 -5.43 10.06
CA LYS A 182 -14.71 -6.52 9.40
C LYS A 182 -15.61 -5.96 8.31
N SER A 183 -15.58 -6.56 7.11
CA SER A 183 -16.45 -6.21 5.98
C SER A 183 -17.07 -7.46 5.38
N ALA A 184 -18.26 -7.29 4.76
CA ALA A 184 -18.94 -8.37 4.03
C ALA A 184 -18.49 -8.44 2.55
N ASP A 185 -17.95 -7.36 2.02
CA ASP A 185 -17.65 -7.17 0.59
C ASP A 185 -16.19 -6.76 0.28
N GLY A 186 -15.36 -6.60 1.32
CA GLY A 186 -13.93 -6.28 1.19
C GLY A 186 -13.58 -4.81 1.37
#